data_60b7245748e7a0d1495a30a974737c64
#
_entry.id   60b7245748e7a0d1495a30a974737c64
#
_cell.length_a   1.000
_cell.length_b   1.000
_cell.length_c   1.000
_cell.angle_alpha   90.00
_cell.angle_beta   90.00
_cell.angle_gamma   90.00
#
_symmetry.space_group_name_H-M   'P 1'
#
loop_
_entity.id
_entity.type
_entity.pdbx_description
1 polymer ?
#
loop_
_entity_poly.entity_id
_entity_poly.type
_entity_poly.pdbx_seq_one_letter_code
_entity_poly.pdbx_strand_id
1 'polypeptide(L)'
;ISGAYTALKKAKELKLDTIVCASTYDEIEYISKLHPFAILCEPTELIGTSITSGNDYIDKSSEIIRRIDSNIYVMQAAGVTTPEDTYNIIQRGADATGCTSGIVLAENPEEMIEKMVVSLIKGYQERR
;
A
#
# COMPACT_ATOMS: atom_id res chain seq x y z
N ILE A 1 17.43 -7.50 -4.65
CA ILE A 1 17.66 -7.38 -3.19
C ILE A 1 18.82 -6.44 -2.91
N SER A 2 20.03 -6.66 -3.46
CA SER A 2 21.20 -5.77 -3.22
C SER A 2 20.97 -4.33 -3.69
N GLY A 3 20.24 -4.13 -4.81
CA GLY A 3 19.90 -2.82 -5.35
C GLY A 3 18.99 -2.01 -4.41
N ALA A 4 17.97 -2.65 -3.84
CA ALA A 4 17.06 -1.99 -2.90
C ALA A 4 17.80 -1.51 -1.63
N TYR A 5 18.69 -2.33 -1.08
CA TYR A 5 19.51 -1.95 0.06
C TYR A 5 20.39 -0.72 -0.24
N THR A 6 21.08 -0.73 -1.39
CA THR A 6 21.96 0.38 -1.79
C THR A 6 21.17 1.67 -2.02
N ALA A 7 20.01 1.57 -2.68
CA ALA A 7 19.13 2.72 -2.91
C ALA A 7 18.59 3.30 -1.60
N LEU A 8 18.11 2.46 -0.68
CA LEU A 8 17.63 2.88 0.63
C LEU A 8 18.72 3.55 1.46
N LYS A 9 19.94 2.99 1.46
CA LYS A 9 21.08 3.59 2.14
C LYS A 9 21.36 4.99 1.61
N LYS A 10 21.36 5.16 0.27
CA LYS A 10 21.60 6.45 -0.37
C LYS A 10 20.48 7.46 -0.09
N ALA A 11 19.24 7.03 -0.15
CA ALA A 11 18.09 7.87 0.20
C ALA A 11 18.19 8.38 1.66
N LYS A 12 18.57 7.50 2.58
CA LYS A 12 18.75 7.85 4.00
C LYS A 12 19.88 8.88 4.20
N GLU A 13 21.02 8.74 3.50
CA GLU A 13 22.10 9.74 3.50
C GLU A 13 21.60 11.10 3.01
N LEU A 14 20.68 11.12 2.04
CA LEU A 14 20.09 12.33 1.47
C LEU A 14 18.86 12.84 2.24
N LYS A 15 18.48 12.17 3.33
CA LYS A 15 17.29 12.48 4.16
C LYS A 15 16.00 12.46 3.35
N LEU A 16 15.87 11.51 2.43
CA LEU A 16 14.67 11.29 1.64
C LEU A 16 13.83 10.19 2.27
N ASP A 17 12.52 10.41 2.35
CA ASP A 17 11.56 9.36 2.66
C ASP A 17 11.45 8.42 1.45
N THR A 18 11.21 7.14 1.74
CA THR A 18 11.23 6.10 0.71
C THR A 18 9.96 5.25 0.76
N ILE A 19 9.37 5.00 -0.39
CA ILE A 19 8.34 3.97 -0.58
C ILE A 19 8.98 2.83 -1.35
N VAL A 20 8.95 1.63 -0.78
CA VAL A 20 9.53 0.43 -1.39
C VAL A 20 8.44 -0.57 -1.71
N CYS A 21 8.36 -1.00 -2.97
CA CYS A 21 7.41 -2.02 -3.39
C CYS A 21 7.88 -3.41 -2.96
N ALA A 22 6.96 -4.24 -2.50
CA ALA A 22 7.17 -5.65 -2.20
C ALA A 22 5.92 -6.46 -2.54
N SER A 23 6.10 -7.64 -3.14
CA SER A 23 5.00 -8.48 -3.62
C SER A 23 4.73 -9.67 -2.70
N THR A 24 5.77 -10.36 -2.31
CA THR A 24 5.69 -11.59 -1.51
C THR A 24 5.91 -11.31 -0.03
N TYR A 25 5.43 -12.20 0.82
CA TYR A 25 5.65 -12.08 2.27
C TYR A 25 7.14 -12.09 2.65
N ASP A 26 7.96 -12.86 1.93
CA ASP A 26 9.41 -12.92 2.16
C ASP A 26 10.09 -11.58 1.80
N GLU A 27 9.66 -10.96 0.69
CA GLU A 27 10.13 -9.62 0.30
C GLU A 27 9.70 -8.57 1.33
N ILE A 28 8.44 -8.60 1.76
CA ILE A 28 7.90 -7.69 2.76
C ILE A 28 8.69 -7.83 4.07
N GLU A 29 8.94 -9.05 4.53
CA GLU A 29 9.73 -9.29 5.73
C GLU A 29 11.17 -8.77 5.59
N TYR A 30 11.82 -9.04 4.45
CA TYR A 30 13.17 -8.56 4.19
C TYR A 30 13.24 -7.03 4.14
N ILE A 31 12.35 -6.39 3.38
CA ILE A 31 12.30 -4.93 3.22
C ILE A 31 11.99 -4.24 4.55
N SER A 32 11.10 -4.80 5.37
CA SER A 32 10.78 -4.24 6.70
C SER A 32 12.01 -4.14 7.60
N LYS A 33 12.93 -5.10 7.52
CA LYS A 33 14.20 -5.09 8.27
C LYS A 33 15.19 -4.00 7.83
N LEU A 34 14.93 -3.35 6.69
CA LEU A 34 15.70 -2.21 6.19
C LEU A 34 15.13 -0.85 6.66
N HIS A 35 14.00 -0.86 7.35
CA HIS A 35 13.34 0.31 7.93
C HIS A 35 13.10 1.44 6.92
N PRO A 36 12.39 1.22 5.79
CA PRO A 36 11.97 2.28 4.88
C PRO A 36 10.89 3.15 5.54
N PHE A 37 10.59 4.31 4.96
CA PHE A 37 9.48 5.15 5.40
C PHE A 37 8.12 4.44 5.20
N ALA A 38 7.91 3.85 4.02
CA ALA A 38 6.71 3.10 3.71
C ALA A 38 7.01 1.85 2.87
N ILE A 39 6.16 0.85 2.97
CA ILE A 39 6.16 -0.32 2.10
C ILE A 39 4.84 -0.35 1.32
N LEU A 40 4.95 -0.37 -0.01
CA LEU A 40 3.85 -0.64 -0.91
C LEU A 40 3.73 -2.15 -1.13
N CYS A 41 2.72 -2.75 -0.52
CA CYS A 41 2.39 -4.17 -0.69
C CYS A 41 1.54 -4.34 -1.96
N GLU A 42 2.12 -4.94 -2.99
CA GLU A 42 1.46 -5.07 -4.28
C GLU A 42 1.80 -6.42 -4.93
N PRO A 43 0.92 -7.44 -4.80
CA PRO A 43 1.10 -8.71 -5.51
C PRO A 43 1.19 -8.45 -7.01
N THR A 44 2.34 -8.77 -7.61
CA THR A 44 2.63 -8.44 -9.03
C THR A 44 1.66 -9.07 -10.01
N GLU A 45 1.11 -10.24 -9.67
CA GLU A 45 0.09 -10.93 -10.46
C GLU A 45 -1.25 -10.20 -10.55
N LEU A 46 -1.50 -9.24 -9.65
CA LEU A 46 -2.74 -8.45 -9.64
C LEU A 46 -2.60 -7.08 -10.30
N ILE A 47 -1.38 -6.67 -10.64
CA ILE A 47 -1.13 -5.39 -11.31
C ILE A 47 -1.82 -5.35 -12.67
N GLY A 48 -2.63 -4.30 -12.92
CA GLY A 48 -3.38 -4.14 -14.16
C GLY A 48 -4.62 -5.04 -14.30
N THR A 49 -4.98 -5.77 -13.25
CA THR A 49 -6.25 -6.50 -13.16
C THR A 49 -7.29 -5.68 -12.38
N SER A 50 -8.56 -6.07 -12.46
CA SER A 50 -9.62 -5.52 -11.61
C SER A 50 -9.81 -6.35 -10.32
N ILE A 51 -8.84 -7.19 -9.98
CA ILE A 51 -8.88 -8.05 -8.80
C ILE A 51 -8.06 -7.36 -7.70
N THR A 52 -8.73 -6.89 -6.66
CA THR A 52 -8.08 -6.33 -5.47
C THR A 52 -7.37 -7.42 -4.68
N SER A 53 -6.28 -7.08 -4.02
CA SER A 53 -5.62 -7.96 -3.05
C SER A 53 -6.62 -8.52 -2.05
N GLY A 54 -6.62 -9.83 -1.87
CA GLY A 54 -7.51 -10.48 -0.90
C GLY A 54 -7.27 -9.97 0.52
N ASN A 55 -8.33 -9.99 1.33
CA ASN A 55 -8.28 -9.53 2.71
C ASN A 55 -7.17 -10.20 3.53
N ASP A 56 -6.95 -11.50 3.30
CA ASP A 56 -5.89 -12.27 3.98
C ASP A 56 -4.49 -11.75 3.65
N TYR A 57 -4.27 -11.30 2.40
CA TYR A 57 -2.99 -10.71 2.01
C TYR A 57 -2.77 -9.35 2.69
N ILE A 58 -3.81 -8.50 2.72
CA ILE A 58 -3.77 -7.18 3.38
C ILE A 58 -3.45 -7.35 4.85
N ASP A 59 -4.15 -8.23 5.55
CA ASP A 59 -4.01 -8.45 6.98
C ASP A 59 -2.61 -9.01 7.30
N LYS A 60 -2.18 -10.06 6.59
CA LYS A 60 -0.91 -10.73 6.85
C LYS A 60 0.30 -9.88 6.50
N SER A 61 0.28 -9.16 5.37
CA SER A 61 1.36 -8.25 5.00
C SER A 61 1.51 -7.11 6.01
N SER A 62 0.39 -6.55 6.47
CA SER A 62 0.38 -5.52 7.51
C SER A 62 0.91 -6.05 8.84
N GLU A 63 0.51 -7.26 9.25
CA GLU A 63 1.02 -7.92 10.47
C GLU A 63 2.55 -8.11 10.43
N ILE A 64 3.09 -8.61 9.31
CA ILE A 64 4.53 -8.82 9.13
C ILE A 64 5.29 -7.51 9.33
N ILE A 65 4.85 -6.43 8.65
CA ILE A 65 5.50 -5.11 8.74
C ILE A 65 5.45 -4.60 10.19
N ARG A 66 4.27 -4.56 10.81
CA ARG A 66 4.06 -4.01 12.14
C ARG A 66 4.81 -4.77 13.23
N ARG A 67 4.96 -6.09 13.07
CA ARG A 67 5.75 -6.93 13.99
C ARG A 67 7.24 -6.57 13.96
N ILE A 68 7.77 -6.16 12.80
CA ILE A 68 9.20 -5.84 12.63
C ILE A 68 9.46 -4.38 13.01
N ASP A 69 8.66 -3.46 12.49
CA ASP A 69 8.75 -2.04 12.81
C ASP A 69 7.38 -1.35 12.63
N SER A 70 6.77 -0.98 13.74
CA SER A 70 5.45 -0.30 13.75
C SER A 70 5.47 1.13 13.21
N ASN A 71 6.66 1.72 12.97
CA ASN A 71 6.79 3.06 12.40
C ASN A 71 6.75 3.05 10.87
N ILE A 72 6.87 1.89 10.23
CA ILE A 72 6.77 1.80 8.77
C ILE A 72 5.31 1.98 8.35
N TYR A 73 5.05 2.92 7.45
CA TYR A 73 3.72 3.08 6.86
C TYR A 73 3.41 1.93 5.90
N VAL A 74 2.21 1.35 6.06
CA VAL A 74 1.73 0.25 5.22
C VAL A 74 0.83 0.81 4.13
N MET A 75 1.22 0.61 2.88
CA MET A 75 0.43 0.98 1.71
C MET A 75 0.00 -0.26 0.93
N GLN A 76 -1.27 -0.33 0.56
CA GLN A 76 -1.88 -1.43 -0.22
C GLN A 76 -2.49 -0.84 -1.48
N ALA A 77 -2.12 -1.32 -2.68
CA ALA A 77 -2.55 -0.67 -3.92
C ALA A 77 -2.94 -1.61 -5.08
N ALA A 78 -2.72 -2.92 -4.97
CA ALA A 78 -3.00 -3.83 -6.08
C ALA A 78 -4.51 -3.97 -6.35
N GLY A 79 -4.90 -3.73 -7.60
CA GLY A 79 -6.26 -3.94 -8.08
C GLY A 79 -7.30 -2.95 -7.56
N VAL A 80 -6.91 -1.87 -6.93
CA VAL A 80 -7.82 -0.83 -6.41
C VAL A 80 -8.47 -0.10 -7.59
N THR A 81 -9.79 -0.18 -7.70
CA THR A 81 -10.56 0.41 -8.80
C THR A 81 -11.81 1.16 -8.34
N THR A 82 -12.27 0.92 -7.13
CA THR A 82 -13.51 1.48 -6.60
C THR A 82 -13.33 2.20 -5.26
N PRO A 83 -14.25 3.10 -4.88
CA PRO A 83 -14.28 3.68 -3.53
C PRO A 83 -14.40 2.63 -2.41
N GLU A 84 -15.09 1.51 -2.65
CA GLU A 84 -15.24 0.43 -1.69
C GLU A 84 -13.91 -0.28 -1.41
N ASP A 85 -13.06 -0.44 -2.44
CA ASP A 85 -11.71 -0.98 -2.28
C ASP A 85 -10.89 -0.09 -1.34
N THR A 86 -10.95 1.24 -1.51
CA THR A 86 -10.23 2.18 -0.64
C THR A 86 -10.74 2.13 0.80
N TYR A 87 -12.06 2.05 1.00
CA TYR A 87 -12.65 1.87 2.33
C TYR A 87 -12.14 0.60 3.00
N ASN A 88 -12.25 -0.54 2.32
CA ASN A 88 -11.87 -1.85 2.87
C ASN A 88 -10.39 -1.90 3.29
N ILE A 89 -9.50 -1.40 2.44
CA ILE A 89 -8.06 -1.37 2.69
C ILE A 89 -7.73 -0.53 3.94
N ILE A 90 -8.28 0.67 4.02
CA ILE A 90 -8.01 1.57 5.14
C ILE A 90 -8.66 1.10 6.43
N GLN A 91 -9.88 0.58 6.38
CA GLN A 91 -10.56 0.02 7.54
C GLN A 91 -9.79 -1.16 8.15
N ARG A 92 -9.09 -1.95 7.32
CA ARG A 92 -8.22 -3.07 7.74
C ARG A 92 -6.87 -2.65 8.31
N GLY A 93 -6.59 -1.36 8.38
CA GLY A 93 -5.41 -0.84 9.07
C GLY A 93 -4.24 -0.45 8.19
N ALA A 94 -4.38 -0.47 6.86
CA ALA A 94 -3.39 0.16 6.00
C ALA A 94 -3.37 1.68 6.23
N ASP A 95 -2.19 2.30 6.14
CA ASP A 95 -2.03 3.74 6.35
C ASP A 95 -2.31 4.53 5.08
N ALA A 96 -2.15 3.88 3.92
CA ALA A 96 -2.35 4.49 2.62
C ALA A 96 -2.84 3.46 1.58
N THR A 97 -3.43 3.98 0.54
CA THR A 97 -3.78 3.25 -0.67
C THR A 97 -3.57 4.12 -1.89
N GLY A 98 -3.64 3.54 -3.08
CA GLY A 98 -3.55 4.28 -4.33
C GLY A 98 -3.93 3.41 -5.52
N CYS A 99 -4.28 4.07 -6.61
CA CYS A 99 -4.53 3.41 -7.88
C CYS A 99 -4.19 4.35 -9.05
N THR A 100 -4.03 3.78 -10.23
CA THR A 100 -3.82 4.55 -11.47
C THR A 100 -5.02 4.37 -12.39
N SER A 101 -5.24 3.15 -12.88
CA SER A 101 -6.29 2.85 -13.85
C SER A 101 -7.70 3.11 -13.31
N GLY A 102 -7.95 2.81 -12.04
CA GLY A 102 -9.25 3.06 -11.41
C GLY A 102 -9.68 4.53 -11.43
N ILE A 103 -8.72 5.46 -11.45
CA ILE A 103 -8.99 6.90 -11.56
C ILE A 103 -8.93 7.35 -13.02
N VAL A 104 -7.81 7.08 -13.71
CA VAL A 104 -7.54 7.64 -15.03
C VAL A 104 -8.53 7.15 -16.10
N LEU A 105 -9.04 5.93 -15.97
CA LEU A 105 -10.01 5.33 -16.87
C LEU A 105 -11.48 5.49 -16.42
N ALA A 106 -11.73 6.17 -15.29
CA ALA A 106 -13.09 6.46 -14.87
C ALA A 106 -13.77 7.45 -15.83
N GLU A 107 -15.08 7.33 -15.97
CA GLU A 107 -15.88 8.25 -16.79
C GLU A 107 -15.71 9.71 -16.33
N ASN A 108 -15.62 9.93 -15.02
CA ASN A 108 -15.29 11.20 -14.40
C ASN A 108 -14.19 10.99 -13.33
N PRO A 109 -12.91 11.22 -13.68
CA PRO A 109 -11.80 11.01 -12.76
C PRO A 109 -11.85 11.88 -11.50
N GLU A 110 -12.29 13.13 -11.60
CA GLU A 110 -12.39 14.04 -10.45
C GLU A 110 -13.42 13.52 -9.44
N GLU A 111 -14.60 13.15 -9.90
CA GLU A 111 -15.66 12.58 -9.05
C GLU A 111 -15.21 11.24 -8.44
N MET A 112 -14.46 10.43 -9.18
CA MET A 112 -13.91 9.18 -8.67
C MET A 112 -12.92 9.43 -7.51
N ILE A 113 -12.02 10.41 -7.64
CA ILE A 113 -11.09 10.80 -6.58
C ILE A 113 -11.88 11.26 -5.34
N GLU A 114 -12.87 12.11 -5.50
CA GLU A 114 -13.70 12.58 -4.38
C GLU A 114 -14.37 11.43 -3.64
N LYS A 115 -15.00 10.50 -4.37
CA LYS A 115 -15.61 9.30 -3.79
C LYS A 115 -14.61 8.41 -3.06
N MET A 116 -13.42 8.21 -3.64
CA MET A 116 -12.35 7.44 -3.01
C MET A 116 -11.85 8.09 -1.72
N VAL A 117 -11.68 9.41 -1.71
CA VAL A 117 -11.25 10.16 -0.51
C VAL A 117 -12.31 10.08 0.59
N VAL A 118 -13.58 10.24 0.27
CA VAL A 118 -14.68 10.08 1.24
C VAL A 118 -14.69 8.67 1.83
N SER A 119 -14.54 7.65 1.00
CA SER A 119 -14.49 6.25 1.44
C SER A 119 -13.26 5.95 2.30
N LEU A 120 -12.10 6.51 1.96
CA LEU A 120 -10.88 6.43 2.75
C LEU A 120 -11.09 7.02 4.16
N ILE A 121 -11.66 8.23 4.25
CA ILE A 121 -11.95 8.89 5.52
C ILE A 121 -12.89 8.04 6.37
N LYS A 122 -13.96 7.51 5.77
CA LYS A 122 -14.89 6.62 6.45
C LYS A 122 -14.20 5.35 6.96
N GLY A 123 -13.39 4.70 6.13
CA GLY A 123 -12.61 3.52 6.52
C GLY A 123 -11.66 3.82 7.68
N TYR A 124 -11.03 4.99 7.69
CA TYR A 124 -10.17 5.42 8.79
C TYR A 124 -10.95 5.63 10.11
N GLN A 125 -12.13 6.25 10.06
CA GLN A 125 -12.97 6.48 11.24
C GLN A 125 -13.54 5.18 11.83
N GLU A 126 -13.74 4.18 10.99
CA GLU A 126 -14.31 2.87 11.36
C GLU A 126 -13.23 1.78 11.56
N ARG A 127 -11.96 2.14 11.67
CA ARG A 127 -10.86 1.20 11.98
C ARG A 127 -11.14 0.44 13.28
N ARG A 128 -10.85 -0.85 13.21
CA ARG A 128 -10.96 -1.75 14.35
C ARG A 128 -9.64 -1.87 15.10
#